data_87c3aa74c7bfb9f51301449420d8ee7a
#
_entry.id   87c3aa74c7bfb9f51301449420d8ee7a
#
_cell.length_a   1.000
_cell.length_b   1.000
_cell.length_c   1.000
_cell.angle_alpha   90.00
_cell.angle_beta   90.00
_cell.angle_gamma   90.00
#
_symmetry.space_group_name_H-M   'P 1'
#
loop_
_entity.id
_entity.type
_entity.pdbx_description
1 polymer ?
#
loop_
_entity_poly.entity_id
_entity_poly.type
_entity_poly.pdbx_seq_one_letter_code
_entity_poly.pdbx_strand_id
1 'polypeptide(L)'
;MNRSSLPLLGLVIPAALLAAHSGGIAPVLLPSPEAVWEAFVRMAADGSLAAHIGMSAMRTMTGFVLAAAFGIGCGVWFAVRPAAAAASHFVIEFLRLTPPLALIPVLILWLGIDEAPKIAIVFLSSFFPIYLSALTAVKGIDPKLAEVAELLRFTSAERFRMLTLPAAMPGILAGLRMGFGYSWRALVGAELIAASSGLGFLITESSEFGKTDVVFVGIFTIVGLGIAADAVISRLVSALSRRISEAA
;
A
#
# COMPACT_ATOMS: atom_id res chain seq x y z
N MET A 1 -15.23 20.25 -0.04
CA MET A 1 -16.13 19.08 0.07
C MET A 1 -16.57 19.00 1.52
N ASN A 2 -17.87 19.19 1.75
CA ASN A 2 -18.44 19.40 3.09
C ASN A 2 -18.34 18.10 3.91
N ARG A 3 -17.80 18.15 5.14
CA ARG A 3 -17.63 16.99 6.03
C ARG A 3 -18.93 16.24 6.38
N SER A 4 -20.09 16.84 6.06
CA SER A 4 -21.41 16.27 6.29
C SER A 4 -21.90 15.29 5.21
N SER A 5 -21.22 15.20 4.06
CA SER A 5 -21.62 14.30 2.96
C SER A 5 -20.92 12.93 2.98
N LEU A 6 -19.87 12.74 3.81
CA LEU A 6 -19.17 11.45 3.91
C LEU A 6 -20.06 10.28 4.43
N PRO A 7 -20.92 10.46 5.44
CA PRO A 7 -21.79 9.36 5.87
C PRO A 7 -22.85 8.98 4.84
N LEU A 8 -23.27 9.93 3.99
CA LEU A 8 -24.25 9.65 2.94
C LEU A 8 -23.69 8.79 1.80
N LEU A 9 -22.40 8.96 1.45
CA LEU A 9 -21.73 8.11 0.47
C LEU A 9 -21.59 6.65 0.94
N GLY A 10 -21.40 6.42 2.24
CA GLY A 10 -21.39 5.08 2.83
C GLY A 10 -22.74 4.35 2.76
N LEU A 11 -23.85 5.09 2.62
CA LEU A 11 -25.19 4.54 2.46
C LEU A 11 -25.56 4.27 1.00
N VAL A 12 -24.83 4.83 0.03
CA VAL A 12 -25.13 4.67 -1.41
C VAL A 12 -24.97 3.21 -1.83
N ILE A 13 -23.94 2.50 -1.36
CA ILE A 13 -23.73 1.10 -1.74
C ILE A 13 -24.85 0.19 -1.17
N PRO A 14 -25.18 0.21 0.14
CA PRO A 14 -26.31 -0.56 0.66
C PRO A 14 -27.65 -0.18 0.01
N ALA A 15 -27.88 1.12 -0.24
CA ALA A 15 -29.09 1.57 -0.92
C ALA A 15 -29.18 1.09 -2.37
N ALA A 16 -28.05 1.10 -3.10
CA ALA A 16 -27.96 0.56 -4.46
C ALA A 16 -28.18 -0.95 -4.48
N LEU A 17 -27.67 -1.70 -3.51
CA LEU A 17 -27.88 -3.13 -3.36
C LEU A 17 -29.37 -3.43 -3.08
N LEU A 18 -30.00 -2.66 -2.19
CA LEU A 18 -31.44 -2.79 -1.90
C LEU A 18 -32.30 -2.44 -3.11
N ALA A 19 -31.97 -1.35 -3.82
CA ALA A 19 -32.70 -0.94 -5.03
C ALA A 19 -32.54 -1.95 -6.18
N ALA A 20 -31.34 -2.49 -6.36
CA ALA A 20 -31.08 -3.52 -7.37
C ALA A 20 -31.81 -4.84 -7.05
N HIS A 21 -31.94 -5.20 -5.79
CA HIS A 21 -32.68 -6.38 -5.35
C HIS A 21 -34.19 -6.23 -5.62
N SER A 22 -34.75 -5.01 -5.47
CA SER A 22 -36.15 -4.71 -5.81
C SER A 22 -36.40 -4.60 -7.32
N GLY A 23 -35.36 -4.42 -8.14
CA GLY A 23 -35.42 -4.18 -9.58
C GLY A 23 -35.32 -5.44 -10.47
N GLY A 24 -35.35 -6.66 -9.91
CA GLY A 24 -35.39 -7.91 -10.69
C GLY A 24 -34.03 -8.41 -11.20
N ILE A 25 -32.92 -7.94 -10.66
CA ILE A 25 -31.60 -8.55 -10.90
C ILE A 25 -31.60 -9.94 -10.28
N ALA A 26 -31.14 -10.94 -11.05
CA ALA A 26 -31.09 -12.31 -10.57
C ALA A 26 -30.30 -12.43 -9.27
N PRO A 27 -30.80 -13.13 -8.22
CA PRO A 27 -30.11 -13.28 -6.94
C PRO A 27 -28.69 -13.86 -7.05
N VAL A 28 -28.43 -14.59 -8.14
CA VAL A 28 -27.10 -15.15 -8.45
C VAL A 28 -26.07 -14.07 -8.77
N LEU A 29 -26.47 -12.92 -9.29
CA LEU A 29 -25.55 -11.83 -9.64
C LEU A 29 -25.42 -10.81 -8.51
N LEU A 30 -26.48 -10.62 -7.72
CA LEU A 30 -26.50 -9.68 -6.62
C LEU A 30 -27.11 -10.37 -5.39
N PRO A 31 -26.28 -10.78 -4.42
CA PRO A 31 -26.75 -11.45 -3.21
C PRO A 31 -27.52 -10.48 -2.32
N SER A 32 -28.47 -11.00 -1.54
CA SER A 32 -29.14 -10.18 -0.52
C SER A 32 -28.16 -9.77 0.59
N PRO A 33 -28.37 -8.63 1.24
CA PRO A 33 -27.55 -8.20 2.38
C PRO A 33 -27.50 -9.26 3.51
N GLU A 34 -28.62 -9.98 3.72
CA GLU A 34 -28.70 -11.06 4.71
C GLU A 34 -27.77 -12.21 4.34
N ALA A 35 -27.76 -12.63 3.06
CA ALA A 35 -26.88 -13.71 2.59
C ALA A 35 -25.40 -13.34 2.76
N VAL A 36 -25.03 -12.09 2.46
CA VAL A 36 -23.66 -11.59 2.68
C VAL A 36 -23.31 -11.59 4.17
N TRP A 37 -24.22 -11.16 5.04
CA TRP A 37 -24.02 -11.17 6.48
C TRP A 37 -23.88 -12.59 7.03
N GLU A 38 -24.73 -13.50 6.64
CA GLU A 38 -24.64 -14.92 7.03
C GLU A 38 -23.33 -15.55 6.56
N ALA A 39 -22.88 -15.28 5.33
CA ALA A 39 -21.59 -15.72 4.82
C ALA A 39 -20.43 -15.16 5.65
N PHE A 40 -20.47 -13.86 5.98
CA PHE A 40 -19.48 -13.22 6.85
C PHE A 40 -19.41 -13.88 8.23
N VAL A 41 -20.56 -14.07 8.90
CA VAL A 41 -20.61 -14.68 10.23
C VAL A 41 -20.09 -16.13 10.20
N ARG A 42 -20.49 -16.90 9.19
CA ARG A 42 -20.03 -18.28 8.99
C ARG A 42 -18.51 -18.34 8.82
N MET A 43 -17.94 -17.52 7.94
CA MET A 43 -16.50 -17.47 7.68
C MET A 43 -15.68 -16.88 8.85
N ALA A 44 -16.29 -16.02 9.64
CA ALA A 44 -15.66 -15.51 10.87
C ALA A 44 -15.66 -16.59 11.96
N ALA A 45 -16.74 -17.37 12.07
CA ALA A 45 -16.87 -18.42 13.08
C ALA A 45 -15.98 -19.64 12.80
N ASP A 46 -15.80 -20.02 11.54
CA ASP A 46 -14.94 -21.16 11.14
C ASP A 46 -13.45 -20.76 11.00
N GLY A 47 -13.14 -19.47 11.12
CA GLY A 47 -11.77 -18.93 11.05
C GLY A 47 -11.19 -18.80 9.63
N SER A 48 -11.92 -19.19 8.58
CA SER A 48 -11.43 -19.11 7.19
C SER A 48 -11.15 -17.67 6.76
N LEU A 49 -12.03 -16.72 7.12
CA LEU A 49 -11.82 -15.31 6.84
C LEU A 49 -10.55 -14.78 7.51
N ALA A 50 -10.30 -15.14 8.77
CA ALA A 50 -9.11 -14.73 9.49
C ALA A 50 -7.83 -15.29 8.86
N ALA A 51 -7.85 -16.51 8.35
CA ALA A 51 -6.74 -17.12 7.63
C ALA A 51 -6.40 -16.34 6.34
N HIS A 52 -7.41 -16.01 5.54
CA HIS A 52 -7.22 -15.20 4.32
C HIS A 52 -6.71 -13.79 4.64
N ILE A 53 -7.26 -13.13 5.66
CA ILE A 53 -6.78 -11.81 6.14
C ILE A 53 -5.31 -11.89 6.58
N GLY A 54 -4.96 -12.89 7.38
CA GLY A 54 -3.60 -13.07 7.89
C GLY A 54 -2.58 -13.25 6.77
N MET A 55 -2.91 -14.04 5.74
CA MET A 55 -2.05 -14.27 4.60
C MET A 55 -1.85 -12.99 3.77
N SER A 56 -2.92 -12.27 3.44
CA SER A 56 -2.84 -10.98 2.74
C SER A 56 -2.06 -9.93 3.54
N ALA A 57 -2.28 -9.85 4.85
CA ALA A 57 -1.56 -8.93 5.72
C ALA A 57 -0.05 -9.26 5.78
N MET A 58 0.32 -10.52 5.93
CA MET A 58 1.72 -10.96 5.95
C MET A 58 2.45 -10.58 4.66
N ARG A 59 1.86 -10.86 3.49
CA ARG A 59 2.43 -10.51 2.18
C ARG A 59 2.60 -9.00 2.03
N THR A 60 1.55 -8.23 2.38
CA THR A 60 1.59 -6.76 2.32
C THR A 60 2.70 -6.21 3.20
N MET A 61 2.75 -6.62 4.46
CA MET A 61 3.73 -6.10 5.42
C MET A 61 5.15 -6.47 5.02
N THR A 62 5.40 -7.71 4.58
CA THR A 62 6.72 -8.15 4.14
C THR A 62 7.20 -7.32 2.93
N GLY A 63 6.40 -7.24 1.87
CA GLY A 63 6.75 -6.47 0.67
C GLY A 63 6.91 -4.98 0.94
N PHE A 64 6.02 -4.39 1.77
CA PHE A 64 6.06 -2.98 2.15
C PHE A 64 7.29 -2.64 3.00
N VAL A 65 7.64 -3.45 4.00
CA VAL A 65 8.82 -3.21 4.85
C VAL A 65 10.10 -3.27 4.03
N LEU A 66 10.22 -4.24 3.13
CA LEU A 66 11.34 -4.31 2.19
C LEU A 66 11.37 -3.06 1.29
N ALA A 67 10.24 -2.68 0.72
CA ALA A 67 10.13 -1.48 -0.11
C ALA A 67 10.47 -0.20 0.65
N ALA A 68 10.06 -0.08 1.91
CA ALA A 68 10.39 1.05 2.77
C ALA A 68 11.89 1.14 3.03
N ALA A 69 12.52 0.03 3.41
CA ALA A 69 13.96 -0.01 3.69
C ALA A 69 14.79 0.36 2.43
N PHE A 70 14.53 -0.32 1.32
CA PHE A 70 15.27 -0.07 0.08
C PHE A 70 14.89 1.26 -0.58
N GLY A 71 13.61 1.65 -0.57
CA GLY A 71 13.13 2.89 -1.18
C GLY A 71 13.68 4.12 -0.48
N ILE A 72 13.65 4.16 0.85
CA ILE A 72 14.26 5.25 1.63
C ILE A 72 15.78 5.24 1.42
N GLY A 73 16.43 4.08 1.56
CA GLY A 73 17.87 3.95 1.41
C GLY A 73 18.36 4.44 0.04
N CYS A 74 17.77 3.95 -1.05
CA CYS A 74 18.10 4.37 -2.40
C CYS A 74 17.75 5.85 -2.65
N GLY A 75 16.60 6.31 -2.17
CA GLY A 75 16.19 7.72 -2.33
C GLY A 75 17.16 8.70 -1.71
N VAL A 76 17.55 8.45 -0.45
CA VAL A 76 18.55 9.24 0.25
C VAL A 76 19.92 9.13 -0.44
N TRP A 77 20.36 7.92 -0.78
CA TRP A 77 21.65 7.70 -1.41
C TRP A 77 21.80 8.41 -2.75
N PHE A 78 20.78 8.31 -3.62
CA PHE A 78 20.79 9.01 -4.90
C PHE A 78 20.62 10.52 -4.78
N ALA A 79 20.00 11.01 -3.70
CA ALA A 79 19.94 12.43 -3.44
C ALA A 79 21.32 13.05 -3.17
N VAL A 80 22.18 12.31 -2.44
CA VAL A 80 23.54 12.79 -2.05
C VAL A 80 24.63 12.37 -3.07
N ARG A 81 24.33 11.54 -4.05
CA ARG A 81 25.28 11.03 -5.07
C ARG A 81 24.72 11.21 -6.50
N PRO A 82 24.80 12.45 -7.07
CA PRO A 82 24.22 12.77 -8.37
C PRO A 82 24.74 11.87 -9.52
N ALA A 83 26.01 11.50 -9.48
CA ALA A 83 26.61 10.63 -10.49
C ALA A 83 25.99 9.22 -10.48
N ALA A 84 25.74 8.65 -9.29
CA ALA A 84 25.05 7.36 -9.16
C ALA A 84 23.59 7.46 -9.62
N ALA A 85 22.92 8.55 -9.31
CA ALA A 85 21.55 8.81 -9.76
C ALA A 85 21.49 8.90 -11.31
N ALA A 86 22.44 9.59 -11.95
CA ALA A 86 22.51 9.69 -13.39
C ALA A 86 22.78 8.32 -14.06
N ALA A 87 23.71 7.54 -13.50
CA ALA A 87 24.05 6.22 -14.04
C ALA A 87 22.91 5.21 -13.95
N SER A 88 22.07 5.27 -12.91
CA SER A 88 20.94 4.36 -12.70
C SER A 88 19.61 4.88 -13.26
N HIS A 89 19.57 6.11 -13.76
CA HIS A 89 18.33 6.79 -14.18
C HIS A 89 17.50 5.95 -15.15
N PHE A 90 18.12 5.41 -16.21
CA PHE A 90 17.40 4.61 -17.22
C PHE A 90 16.77 3.35 -16.61
N VAL A 91 17.51 2.62 -15.77
CA VAL A 91 17.01 1.38 -15.14
C VAL A 91 15.85 1.68 -14.19
N ILE A 92 15.99 2.73 -13.39
CA ILE A 92 14.94 3.15 -12.44
C ILE A 92 13.68 3.58 -13.20
N GLU A 93 13.81 4.40 -14.24
CA GLU A 93 12.66 4.84 -15.05
C GLU A 93 12.00 3.68 -15.78
N PHE A 94 12.78 2.76 -16.35
CA PHE A 94 12.25 1.57 -16.99
C PHE A 94 11.41 0.73 -16.03
N LEU A 95 11.95 0.44 -14.85
CA LEU A 95 11.22 -0.34 -13.83
C LEU A 95 9.99 0.41 -13.28
N ARG A 96 10.11 1.73 -13.10
CA ARG A 96 9.00 2.57 -12.60
C ARG A 96 7.83 2.63 -13.57
N LEU A 97 8.12 2.69 -14.87
CA LEU A 97 7.10 2.75 -15.93
C LEU A 97 6.50 1.37 -16.25
N THR A 98 7.16 0.30 -15.85
CA THR A 98 6.64 -1.06 -16.06
C THR A 98 5.54 -1.34 -15.03
N PRO A 99 4.32 -1.70 -15.48
CA PRO A 99 3.23 -2.04 -14.55
C PRO A 99 3.60 -3.29 -13.72
N PRO A 100 3.65 -3.23 -12.39
CA PRO A 100 4.08 -4.37 -11.57
C PRO A 100 3.29 -5.65 -11.83
N LEU A 101 1.96 -5.55 -12.00
CA LEU A 101 1.10 -6.71 -12.28
C LEU A 101 1.41 -7.39 -13.61
N ALA A 102 1.91 -6.66 -14.60
CA ALA A 102 2.33 -7.24 -15.88
C ALA A 102 3.59 -8.12 -15.75
N LEU A 103 4.34 -7.96 -14.66
CA LEU A 103 5.53 -8.78 -14.38
C LEU A 103 5.21 -10.12 -13.72
N ILE A 104 3.96 -10.38 -13.33
CA ILE A 104 3.56 -11.63 -12.64
C ILE A 104 4.06 -12.88 -13.36
N PRO A 105 3.86 -13.07 -14.69
CA PRO A 105 4.31 -14.28 -15.36
C PRO A 105 5.84 -14.46 -15.31
N VAL A 106 6.59 -13.37 -15.44
CA VAL A 106 8.05 -13.38 -15.38
C VAL A 106 8.54 -13.66 -13.97
N LEU A 107 7.90 -13.05 -12.97
CA LEU A 107 8.24 -13.30 -11.56
C LEU A 107 7.94 -14.73 -11.15
N ILE A 108 6.84 -15.31 -11.60
CA ILE A 108 6.54 -16.74 -11.38
C ILE A 108 7.59 -17.63 -12.01
N LEU A 109 8.03 -17.31 -13.23
CA LEU A 109 9.06 -18.07 -13.93
C LEU A 109 10.41 -18.04 -13.20
N TRP A 110 10.78 -16.90 -12.59
CA TRP A 110 12.05 -16.72 -11.91
C TRP A 110 12.04 -17.13 -10.44
N LEU A 111 10.93 -16.90 -9.73
CA LEU A 111 10.81 -17.06 -8.29
C LEU A 111 9.94 -18.26 -7.89
N GLY A 112 9.34 -18.95 -8.86
CA GLY A 112 8.37 -20.01 -8.60
C GLY A 112 6.95 -19.49 -8.35
N ILE A 113 6.03 -20.40 -8.07
CA ILE A 113 4.59 -20.08 -7.88
C ILE A 113 4.22 -19.75 -6.42
N ASP A 114 5.17 -19.78 -5.50
CA ASP A 114 4.98 -19.57 -4.06
C ASP A 114 4.71 -18.09 -3.69
N GLU A 115 5.11 -17.69 -2.48
CA GLU A 115 4.86 -16.37 -1.92
C GLU A 115 5.74 -15.27 -2.53
N ALA A 116 6.94 -15.63 -3.01
CA ALA A 116 7.94 -14.69 -3.47
C ALA A 116 7.47 -13.75 -4.63
N PRO A 117 6.77 -14.22 -5.67
CA PRO A 117 6.24 -13.32 -6.71
C PRO A 117 5.26 -12.29 -6.18
N LYS A 118 4.36 -12.67 -5.27
CA LYS A 118 3.35 -11.77 -4.68
C LYS A 118 4.02 -10.69 -3.83
N ILE A 119 5.00 -11.07 -3.00
CA ILE A 119 5.81 -10.15 -2.20
C ILE A 119 6.61 -9.21 -3.11
N ALA A 120 7.17 -9.71 -4.21
CA ALA A 120 7.90 -8.92 -5.19
C ALA A 120 7.00 -7.87 -5.87
N ILE A 121 5.75 -8.21 -6.20
CA ILE A 121 4.77 -7.25 -6.75
C ILE A 121 4.46 -6.14 -5.75
N VAL A 122 4.23 -6.49 -4.48
CA VAL A 122 4.01 -5.53 -3.41
C VAL A 122 5.24 -4.63 -3.25
N PHE A 123 6.44 -5.21 -3.23
CA PHE A 123 7.70 -4.48 -3.17
C PHE A 123 7.83 -3.48 -4.32
N LEU A 124 7.71 -3.91 -5.56
CA LEU A 124 7.85 -3.06 -6.74
C LEU A 124 6.83 -1.92 -6.75
N SER A 125 5.58 -2.19 -6.36
CA SER A 125 4.52 -1.19 -6.33
C SER A 125 4.74 -0.12 -5.27
N SER A 126 5.35 -0.48 -4.14
CA SER A 126 5.59 0.42 -3.01
C SER A 126 6.93 1.14 -3.09
N PHE A 127 7.93 0.52 -3.70
CA PHE A 127 9.31 1.03 -3.76
C PHE A 127 9.38 2.41 -4.41
N PHE A 128 8.78 2.59 -5.59
CA PHE A 128 8.93 3.84 -6.35
C PHE A 128 8.30 5.05 -5.68
N PRO A 129 7.07 5.00 -5.14
CA PRO A 129 6.52 6.12 -4.37
C PRO A 129 7.38 6.50 -3.17
N ILE A 130 7.91 5.51 -2.44
CA ILE A 130 8.76 5.75 -1.27
C ILE A 130 10.11 6.33 -1.72
N TYR A 131 10.74 5.72 -2.72
CA TYR A 131 12.00 6.17 -3.29
C TYR A 131 11.95 7.62 -3.78
N LEU A 132 10.95 7.95 -4.61
CA LEU A 132 10.80 9.30 -5.16
C LEU A 132 10.52 10.32 -4.06
N SER A 133 9.70 9.99 -3.08
CA SER A 133 9.41 10.86 -1.95
C SER A 133 10.65 11.12 -1.09
N ALA A 134 11.44 10.10 -0.81
CA ALA A 134 12.70 10.26 -0.08
C ALA A 134 13.73 11.08 -0.89
N LEU A 135 13.87 10.79 -2.19
CA LEU A 135 14.77 11.51 -3.09
C LEU A 135 14.42 13.00 -3.16
N THR A 136 13.14 13.33 -3.38
CA THR A 136 12.66 14.72 -3.46
C THR A 136 12.72 15.42 -2.13
N ALA A 137 12.42 14.75 -1.03
CA ALA A 137 12.51 15.34 0.30
C ALA A 137 13.94 15.77 0.65
N VAL A 138 14.94 14.94 0.35
CA VAL A 138 16.35 15.28 0.59
C VAL A 138 16.84 16.37 -0.37
N LYS A 139 16.47 16.30 -1.65
CA LYS A 139 16.87 17.33 -2.64
C LYS A 139 16.18 18.68 -2.41
N GLY A 140 15.00 18.69 -1.79
CA GLY A 140 14.22 19.90 -1.50
C GLY A 140 14.61 20.61 -0.21
N ILE A 141 15.64 20.16 0.51
CA ILE A 141 16.13 20.84 1.71
C ILE A 141 16.70 22.23 1.33
N ASP A 142 16.29 23.25 2.09
CA ASP A 142 16.78 24.63 1.87
C ASP A 142 18.31 24.68 1.92
N PRO A 143 18.98 25.20 0.87
CA PRO A 143 20.43 25.36 0.84
C PRO A 143 20.97 26.14 2.04
N LYS A 144 20.22 27.09 2.61
CA LYS A 144 20.61 27.85 3.80
C LYS A 144 20.90 26.94 5.00
N LEU A 145 20.18 25.83 5.14
CA LEU A 145 20.47 24.87 6.20
C LEU A 145 21.83 24.17 5.99
N ALA A 146 22.25 24.00 4.74
CA ALA A 146 23.58 23.49 4.44
C ALA A 146 24.69 24.47 4.86
N GLU A 147 24.50 25.79 4.62
CA GLU A 147 25.40 26.84 5.06
C GLU A 147 25.52 26.88 6.59
N VAL A 148 24.41 26.73 7.31
CA VAL A 148 24.41 26.62 8.78
C VAL A 148 25.26 25.42 9.26
N ALA A 149 25.12 24.27 8.63
CA ALA A 149 25.91 23.09 8.97
C ALA A 149 27.42 23.32 8.72
N GLU A 150 27.79 24.08 7.69
CA GLU A 150 29.18 24.44 7.42
C GLU A 150 29.71 25.41 8.46
N LEU A 151 28.96 26.43 8.83
CA LEU A 151 29.33 27.39 9.89
C LEU A 151 29.54 26.68 11.24
N LEU A 152 28.70 25.71 11.56
CA LEU A 152 28.80 24.89 12.77
C LEU A 152 29.89 23.79 12.67
N ARG A 153 30.57 23.69 11.53
CA ARG A 153 31.59 22.66 11.24
C ARG A 153 31.10 21.22 11.47
N PHE A 154 29.85 20.95 11.10
CA PHE A 154 29.31 19.59 11.21
C PHE A 154 30.11 18.60 10.37
N THR A 155 30.42 17.46 10.93
CA THR A 155 30.87 16.29 10.16
C THR A 155 29.76 15.81 9.23
N SER A 156 30.10 15.03 8.22
CA SER A 156 29.08 14.46 7.30
C SER A 156 28.01 13.65 8.03
N ALA A 157 28.38 12.95 9.12
CA ALA A 157 27.45 12.16 9.93
C ALA A 157 26.53 13.07 10.77
N GLU A 158 27.05 14.12 11.38
CA GLU A 158 26.27 15.12 12.13
C GLU A 158 25.31 15.86 11.21
N ARG A 159 25.80 16.33 10.06
CA ARG A 159 24.96 16.97 9.01
C ARG A 159 23.82 16.06 8.59
N PHE A 160 24.09 14.76 8.38
CA PHE A 160 23.05 13.81 8.02
C PHE A 160 22.01 13.63 9.14
N ARG A 161 22.47 13.37 10.37
CA ARG A 161 21.60 13.01 11.50
C ARG A 161 20.85 14.20 12.08
N MET A 162 21.47 15.38 12.15
CA MET A 162 20.93 16.56 12.83
C MET A 162 20.21 17.52 11.88
N LEU A 163 20.47 17.42 10.57
CA LEU A 163 19.88 18.33 9.60
C LEU A 163 19.13 17.59 8.49
N THR A 164 19.85 16.76 7.70
CA THR A 164 19.27 16.16 6.48
C THR A 164 18.10 15.22 6.80
N LEU A 165 18.28 14.31 7.76
CA LEU A 165 17.27 13.34 8.10
C LEU A 165 16.02 13.98 8.74
N PRO A 166 16.13 14.86 9.75
CA PRO A 166 14.96 15.56 10.29
C PRO A 166 14.22 16.40 9.26
N ALA A 167 14.94 17.17 8.44
CA ALA A 167 14.35 18.04 7.42
C ALA A 167 13.62 17.24 6.31
N ALA A 168 14.15 16.06 5.92
CA ALA A 168 13.54 15.18 4.93
C ALA A 168 12.39 14.33 5.48
N MET A 169 12.29 14.15 6.80
CA MET A 169 11.37 13.21 7.43
C MET A 169 9.91 13.42 7.06
N PRO A 170 9.34 14.63 6.99
CA PRO A 170 7.95 14.82 6.57
C PRO A 170 7.67 14.25 5.17
N GLY A 171 8.60 14.46 4.23
CA GLY A 171 8.47 13.92 2.87
C GLY A 171 8.63 12.39 2.82
N ILE A 172 9.55 11.83 3.61
CA ILE A 172 9.74 10.38 3.74
C ILE A 172 8.47 9.74 4.30
N LEU A 173 7.87 10.32 5.34
CA LEU A 173 6.64 9.83 5.96
C LEU A 173 5.45 9.89 4.99
N ALA A 174 5.35 10.95 4.19
CA ALA A 174 4.35 11.06 3.12
C ALA A 174 4.55 9.94 2.07
N GLY A 175 5.79 9.66 1.68
CA GLY A 175 6.15 8.57 0.79
C GLY A 175 5.77 7.19 1.33
N LEU A 176 6.00 6.93 2.61
CA LEU A 176 5.60 5.69 3.28
C LEU A 176 4.08 5.50 3.24
N ARG A 177 3.31 6.54 3.54
CA ARG A 177 1.85 6.47 3.46
C ARG A 177 1.36 6.17 2.04
N MET A 178 1.91 6.86 1.04
CA MET A 178 1.57 6.59 -0.36
C MET A 178 1.97 5.16 -0.76
N GLY A 179 3.18 4.74 -0.43
CA GLY A 179 3.69 3.40 -0.72
C GLY A 179 2.81 2.30 -0.14
N PHE A 180 2.32 2.47 1.08
CA PHE A 180 1.41 1.50 1.68
C PHE A 180 0.08 1.39 0.90
N GLY A 181 -0.50 2.51 0.49
CA GLY A 181 -1.71 2.50 -0.33
C GLY A 181 -1.51 1.80 -1.69
N TYR A 182 -0.32 1.90 -2.27
CA TYR A 182 0.03 1.15 -3.48
C TYR A 182 0.25 -0.34 -3.20
N SER A 183 0.89 -0.70 -2.07
CA SER A 183 1.15 -2.08 -1.70
C SER A 183 -0.14 -2.88 -1.53
N TRP A 184 -1.12 -2.31 -0.82
CA TRP A 184 -2.40 -2.95 -0.57
C TRP A 184 -3.16 -3.26 -1.87
N ARG A 185 -3.24 -2.29 -2.77
CA ARG A 185 -3.92 -2.47 -4.07
C ARG A 185 -3.20 -3.47 -4.97
N ALA A 186 -1.88 -3.41 -5.00
CA ALA A 186 -1.08 -4.32 -5.81
C ALA A 186 -1.15 -5.76 -5.32
N LEU A 187 -1.19 -5.97 -3.99
CA LEU A 187 -1.37 -7.30 -3.42
C LEU A 187 -2.69 -7.92 -3.85
N VAL A 188 -3.80 -7.19 -3.71
CA VAL A 188 -5.12 -7.70 -4.12
C VAL A 188 -5.08 -8.12 -5.60
N GLY A 189 -4.50 -7.29 -6.47
CA GLY A 189 -4.33 -7.65 -7.89
C GLY A 189 -3.47 -8.89 -8.11
N ALA A 190 -2.39 -9.05 -7.36
CA ALA A 190 -1.53 -10.24 -7.45
C ALA A 190 -2.24 -11.49 -6.94
N GLU A 191 -3.04 -11.37 -5.88
CA GLU A 191 -3.80 -12.49 -5.32
C GLU A 191 -4.95 -12.94 -6.23
N LEU A 192 -5.60 -12.03 -6.94
CA LEU A 192 -6.63 -12.37 -7.94
C LEU A 192 -6.07 -13.21 -9.10
N ILE A 193 -4.79 -13.06 -9.42
CA ILE A 193 -4.19 -13.69 -10.61
C ILE A 193 -3.43 -14.98 -10.25
N ALA A 194 -2.68 -14.97 -9.14
CA ALA A 194 -1.65 -15.97 -8.90
C ALA A 194 -1.55 -16.44 -7.45
N ALA A 195 -2.67 -16.52 -6.72
CA ALA A 195 -2.66 -17.01 -5.35
C ALA A 195 -3.47 -18.28 -5.16
N SER A 196 -3.15 -19.02 -4.08
CA SER A 196 -3.92 -20.16 -3.55
C SER A 196 -4.51 -19.87 -2.17
N SER A 197 -4.34 -18.64 -1.68
CA SER A 197 -4.86 -18.14 -0.39
C SER A 197 -4.78 -16.61 -0.35
N GLY A 198 -5.50 -15.98 0.56
CA GLY A 198 -5.60 -14.53 0.67
C GLY A 198 -6.96 -14.00 0.24
N LEU A 199 -7.20 -12.70 0.45
CA LEU A 199 -8.50 -12.09 0.17
C LEU A 199 -8.81 -11.99 -1.32
N GLY A 200 -7.81 -11.73 -2.16
CA GLY A 200 -7.98 -11.72 -3.62
C GLY A 200 -8.30 -13.13 -4.14
N PHE A 201 -7.60 -14.16 -3.67
CA PHE A 201 -7.90 -15.55 -3.98
C PHE A 201 -9.33 -15.92 -3.57
N LEU A 202 -9.74 -15.55 -2.36
CA LEU A 202 -11.11 -15.80 -1.88
C LEU A 202 -12.16 -15.25 -2.86
N ILE A 203 -11.95 -14.05 -3.40
CA ILE A 203 -12.86 -13.44 -4.38
C ILE A 203 -12.88 -14.25 -5.68
N THR A 204 -11.71 -14.59 -6.23
CA THR A 204 -11.60 -15.32 -7.50
C THR A 204 -12.23 -16.71 -7.38
N GLU A 205 -11.84 -17.50 -6.38
CA GLU A 205 -12.35 -18.83 -6.11
C GLU A 205 -13.88 -18.82 -5.93
N SER A 206 -14.39 -17.89 -5.08
CA SER A 206 -15.82 -17.79 -4.83
C SER A 206 -16.61 -17.39 -6.08
N SER A 207 -16.02 -16.53 -6.92
CA SER A 207 -16.62 -16.15 -8.20
C SER A 207 -16.71 -17.32 -9.17
N GLU A 208 -15.68 -18.16 -9.25
CA GLU A 208 -15.66 -19.37 -10.10
C GLU A 208 -16.73 -20.39 -9.66
N PHE A 209 -17.00 -20.48 -8.37
CA PHE A 209 -18.05 -21.37 -7.82
C PHE A 209 -19.43 -20.70 -7.73
N GLY A 210 -19.61 -19.48 -8.24
CA GLY A 210 -20.89 -18.76 -8.20
C GLY A 210 -21.35 -18.34 -6.80
N LYS A 211 -20.44 -18.31 -5.80
CA LYS A 211 -20.73 -17.89 -4.41
C LYS A 211 -20.61 -16.38 -4.28
N THR A 212 -21.54 -15.65 -4.86
CA THR A 212 -21.50 -14.19 -4.92
C THR A 212 -21.59 -13.53 -3.55
N ASP A 213 -22.27 -14.15 -2.57
CA ASP A 213 -22.28 -13.73 -1.16
C ASP A 213 -20.87 -13.65 -0.57
N VAL A 214 -20.04 -14.67 -0.80
CA VAL A 214 -18.64 -14.71 -0.33
C VAL A 214 -17.76 -13.72 -1.10
N VAL A 215 -18.00 -13.52 -2.40
CA VAL A 215 -17.31 -12.48 -3.18
C VAL A 215 -17.50 -11.09 -2.54
N PHE A 216 -18.74 -10.75 -2.16
CA PHE A 216 -19.03 -9.49 -1.49
C PHE A 216 -18.41 -9.41 -0.09
N VAL A 217 -18.36 -10.50 0.67
CA VAL A 217 -17.61 -10.58 1.95
C VAL A 217 -16.14 -10.23 1.70
N GLY A 218 -15.50 -10.82 0.69
CA GLY A 218 -14.11 -10.54 0.32
C GLY A 218 -13.89 -9.07 -0.02
N ILE A 219 -14.75 -8.49 -0.88
CA ILE A 219 -14.67 -7.09 -1.29
C ILE A 219 -14.81 -6.14 -0.09
N PHE A 220 -15.83 -6.32 0.75
CA PHE A 220 -16.04 -5.47 1.93
C PHE A 220 -14.91 -5.62 2.95
N THR A 221 -14.37 -6.80 3.12
CA THR A 221 -13.21 -7.04 3.98
C THR A 221 -11.97 -6.30 3.46
N ILE A 222 -11.68 -6.38 2.16
CA ILE A 222 -10.56 -5.64 1.55
C ILE A 222 -10.70 -4.13 1.75
N VAL A 223 -11.89 -3.58 1.50
CA VAL A 223 -12.16 -2.15 1.66
C VAL A 223 -12.07 -1.74 3.13
N GLY A 224 -12.69 -2.49 4.03
CA GLY A 224 -12.67 -2.21 5.46
C GLY A 224 -11.25 -2.24 6.05
N LEU A 225 -10.46 -3.26 5.71
CA LEU A 225 -9.07 -3.36 6.13
C LEU A 225 -8.20 -2.26 5.51
N GLY A 226 -8.42 -1.93 4.24
CA GLY A 226 -7.70 -0.83 3.58
C GLY A 226 -7.94 0.52 4.27
N ILE A 227 -9.19 0.83 4.61
CA ILE A 227 -9.55 2.05 5.35
C ILE A 227 -8.94 2.04 6.76
N ALA A 228 -9.04 0.92 7.47
CA ALA A 228 -8.49 0.78 8.82
C ALA A 228 -6.96 0.95 8.82
N ALA A 229 -6.27 0.31 7.88
CA ALA A 229 -4.82 0.39 7.74
C ALA A 229 -4.36 1.80 7.34
N ASP A 230 -5.02 2.48 6.38
CA ASP A 230 -4.71 3.89 6.05
C ASP A 230 -4.92 4.82 7.25
N ALA A 231 -5.99 4.61 8.02
CA ALA A 231 -6.24 5.39 9.24
C ALA A 231 -5.14 5.20 10.30
N VAL A 232 -4.68 3.97 10.52
CA VAL A 232 -3.57 3.66 11.44
C VAL A 232 -2.28 4.32 10.97
N ILE A 233 -1.89 4.13 9.71
CA ILE A 233 -0.66 4.70 9.16
C ILE A 233 -0.72 6.23 9.17
N SER A 234 -1.86 6.81 8.80
CA SER A 234 -2.06 8.26 8.82
C SER A 234 -1.88 8.85 10.24
N ARG A 235 -2.38 8.17 11.27
CA ARG A 235 -2.19 8.57 12.67
C ARG A 235 -0.73 8.46 13.10
N LEU A 236 -0.05 7.36 12.74
CA LEU A 236 1.37 7.16 13.06
C LEU A 236 2.25 8.22 12.39
N VAL A 237 2.03 8.47 11.09
CA VAL A 237 2.73 9.53 10.33
C VAL A 237 2.51 10.89 10.96
N SER A 238 1.27 11.25 11.29
CA SER A 238 0.93 12.54 11.90
C SER A 238 1.53 12.71 13.31
N ALA A 239 1.56 11.64 14.11
CA ALA A 239 2.16 11.66 15.43
C ALA A 239 3.69 11.84 15.36
N LEU A 240 4.33 11.13 14.42
CA LEU A 240 5.78 11.20 14.25
C LEU A 240 6.21 12.58 13.68
N SER A 241 5.46 13.09 12.72
CA SER A 241 5.71 14.42 12.14
C SER A 241 5.61 15.54 13.19
N ARG A 242 4.64 15.48 14.10
CA ARG A 242 4.51 16.44 15.21
C ARG A 242 5.71 16.40 16.15
N ARG A 243 6.14 15.21 16.57
CA ARG A 243 7.32 15.06 17.44
C ARG A 243 8.60 15.64 16.82
N ILE A 244 8.76 15.49 15.53
CA ILE A 244 9.91 16.04 14.81
C ILE A 244 9.84 17.57 14.74
N SER A 245 8.65 18.13 14.50
CA SER A 245 8.45 19.59 14.47
C SER A 245 8.59 20.25 15.84
N GLU A 246 8.36 19.53 16.93
CA GLU A 246 8.53 20.03 18.31
C GLU A 246 9.99 19.91 18.78
N ALA A 247 10.80 19.08 18.12
CA ALA A 247 12.20 18.84 18.46
C ALA A 247 13.19 19.66 17.60
N ALA A 248 12.69 20.32 16.56
CA ALA A 248 13.45 21.19 15.64
C ALA A 248 13.27 22.66 15.96
#